data_ebb504a55ce40b4b1a762db4823ceb05
#
_entry.id   ebb504a55ce40b4b1a762db4823ceb05
#
_cell.length_a   1.000
_cell.length_b   1.000
_cell.length_c   1.000
_cell.angle_alpha   90.00
_cell.angle_beta   90.00
_cell.angle_gamma   90.00
#
_symmetry.space_group_name_H-M   'P 1'
#
loop_
_entity.id
_entity.type
_entity.pdbx_description
1 polymer ?
#
loop_
_entity_poly.entity_id
_entity_poly.type
_entity_poly.pdbx_seq_one_letter_code
_entity_poly.pdbx_strand_id
1 'polypeptide(L)'
;MVLAGHDISAGGLLTCLLEMCFANTTGGSRLREHALEEIAGADRAAALFAEYPGVVLQVRADRIHQALGMLLEHDVKTRLLGTPCEERAIRVDEALSFDIEMFRDLWFRTSYLMDIRQCGPVK
;
A
#
# COMPACT_ATOMS: atom_id res chain seq x y z
N MET A 1 10.79 13.68 8.21
CA MET A 1 11.35 12.74 7.23
C MET A 1 10.31 11.73 6.79
N VAL A 2 9.73 10.93 7.66
CA VAL A 2 8.60 10.03 7.37
C VAL A 2 7.30 10.84 7.33
N LEU A 3 6.49 10.63 6.29
CA LEU A 3 5.21 11.31 6.08
C LEU A 3 4.02 10.42 6.44
N ALA A 4 4.13 9.13 6.15
CA ALA A 4 3.12 8.13 6.47
C ALA A 4 3.77 6.76 6.63
N GLY A 5 3.10 5.85 7.31
CA GLY A 5 3.54 4.47 7.47
C GLY A 5 2.38 3.54 7.75
N HIS A 6 2.51 2.30 7.30
CA HIS A 6 1.53 1.25 7.53
C HIS A 6 2.23 -0.11 7.58
N ASP A 7 1.79 -0.99 8.46
CA ASP A 7 2.27 -2.36 8.52
C ASP A 7 1.65 -3.23 7.42
N ILE A 8 2.42 -4.20 6.95
CA ILE A 8 1.91 -5.22 6.04
C ILE A 8 1.29 -6.33 6.91
N SER A 9 -0.03 -6.47 6.81
CA SER A 9 -0.81 -7.42 7.59
C SER A 9 -1.79 -8.20 6.68
N ALA A 10 -3.02 -8.40 7.11
CA ALA A 10 -4.03 -9.13 6.33
C ALA A 10 -4.20 -8.54 4.91
N GLY A 11 -4.13 -9.39 3.90
CA GLY A 11 -4.23 -9.02 2.49
C GLY A 11 -2.92 -8.58 1.82
N GLY A 12 -1.81 -8.57 2.56
CA GLY A 12 -0.46 -8.36 2.02
C GLY A 12 -0.14 -6.92 1.62
N LEU A 13 0.86 -6.78 0.76
CA LEU A 13 1.40 -5.48 0.33
C LEU A 13 0.36 -4.63 -0.41
N LEU A 14 -0.45 -5.23 -1.29
CA LEU A 14 -1.45 -4.47 -2.05
C LEU A 14 -2.46 -3.82 -1.12
N THR A 15 -3.00 -4.57 -0.14
CA THR A 15 -3.96 -4.04 0.83
C THR A 15 -3.34 -2.93 1.66
N CYS A 16 -2.11 -3.09 2.13
CA CYS A 16 -1.36 -2.06 2.84
C CYS A 16 -1.27 -0.75 2.03
N LEU A 17 -0.90 -0.82 0.74
CA LEU A 17 -0.81 0.36 -0.14
C LEU A 17 -2.17 1.01 -0.40
N LEU A 18 -3.23 0.21 -0.58
CA LEU A 18 -4.60 0.70 -0.74
C LEU A 18 -5.07 1.44 0.52
N GLU A 19 -4.89 0.84 1.68
CA GLU A 19 -5.29 1.43 2.98
C GLU A 19 -4.55 2.74 3.26
N MET A 20 -3.27 2.85 2.90
CA MET A 20 -2.54 4.12 2.97
C MET A 20 -3.16 5.22 2.11
N CYS A 21 -3.88 4.86 1.04
CA CYS A 21 -4.54 5.81 0.12
C CYS A 21 -6.01 6.09 0.47
N PHE A 22 -6.68 5.25 1.27
CA PHE A 22 -8.13 5.37 1.52
C PHE A 22 -8.54 6.66 2.24
N ALA A 23 -7.69 7.18 3.10
CA ALA A 23 -7.96 8.43 3.81
C ALA A 23 -7.88 9.68 2.91
N ASN A 24 -7.21 9.58 1.76
CA ASN A 24 -7.06 10.66 0.82
C ASN A 24 -8.16 10.63 -0.24
N THR A 25 -8.47 11.80 -0.82
CA THR A 25 -9.43 11.93 -1.93
C THR A 25 -8.77 11.93 -3.30
N THR A 26 -7.46 12.10 -3.36
CA THR A 26 -6.66 12.19 -4.59
C THR A 26 -5.37 11.41 -4.46
N GLY A 27 -4.80 11.06 -5.61
CA GLY A 27 -3.51 10.40 -5.68
C GLY A 27 -3.54 8.92 -5.38
N GLY A 28 -2.47 8.28 -5.75
CA GLY A 28 -2.19 6.87 -5.57
C GLY A 28 -0.68 6.62 -5.56
N SER A 29 -0.26 5.47 -6.03
CA SER A 29 1.16 5.15 -6.14
C SER A 29 1.48 4.35 -7.40
N ARG A 30 2.68 4.57 -7.92
CA ARG A 30 3.26 3.81 -9.03
C ARG A 30 4.44 3.01 -8.52
N LEU A 31 4.38 1.69 -8.63
CA LEU A 31 5.47 0.81 -8.26
C LEU A 31 6.60 0.90 -9.29
N ARG A 32 7.83 0.67 -8.84
CA ARG A 32 8.98 0.52 -9.72
C ARG A 32 8.86 -0.77 -10.53
N GLU A 33 9.41 -0.78 -11.73
CA GLU A 33 9.34 -1.88 -12.69
C GLU A 33 9.66 -3.25 -12.08
N HIS A 34 10.71 -3.35 -11.26
CA HIS A 34 11.15 -4.61 -10.65
C HIS A 34 10.86 -4.73 -9.15
N ALA A 35 10.04 -3.82 -8.57
CA ALA A 35 9.81 -3.82 -7.13
C ALA A 35 9.22 -5.14 -6.61
N LEU A 36 8.31 -5.75 -7.36
CA LEU A 36 7.69 -7.02 -6.98
C LEU A 36 8.65 -8.20 -7.13
N GLU A 37 9.52 -8.18 -8.15
CA GLU A 37 10.56 -9.19 -8.34
C GLU A 37 11.60 -9.18 -7.21
N GLU A 38 11.92 -8.02 -6.68
CA GLU A 38 12.80 -7.87 -5.52
C GLU A 38 12.20 -8.49 -4.23
N ILE A 39 10.87 -8.63 -4.17
CA ILE A 39 10.15 -9.19 -3.01
C ILE A 39 10.01 -10.72 -3.12
N ALA A 40 9.50 -11.23 -4.23
CA ALA A 40 9.12 -12.63 -4.39
C ALA A 40 9.56 -13.24 -5.73
N GLY A 41 10.60 -12.72 -6.37
CA GLY A 41 11.08 -13.20 -7.66
C GLY A 41 10.00 -13.10 -8.74
N ALA A 42 9.83 -14.17 -9.52
CA ALA A 42 8.84 -14.19 -10.61
C ALA A 42 7.37 -14.28 -10.14
N ASP A 43 7.13 -14.55 -8.86
CA ASP A 43 5.77 -14.69 -8.32
C ASP A 43 5.19 -13.33 -7.88
N ARG A 44 4.62 -12.62 -8.84
CA ARG A 44 3.99 -11.31 -8.61
C ARG A 44 2.77 -11.40 -7.68
N ALA A 45 2.03 -12.51 -7.72
CA ALA A 45 0.90 -12.71 -6.83
C ALA A 45 1.37 -12.87 -5.38
N ALA A 46 2.41 -13.66 -5.14
CA ALA A 46 3.02 -13.75 -3.82
C ALA A 46 3.55 -12.39 -3.34
N ALA A 47 4.20 -11.60 -4.21
CA ALA A 47 4.69 -10.28 -3.84
C ALA A 47 3.57 -9.33 -3.39
N LEU A 48 2.40 -9.38 -4.03
CA LEU A 48 1.26 -8.50 -3.75
C LEU A 48 0.39 -8.97 -2.57
N PHE A 49 0.16 -10.28 -2.46
CA PHE A 49 -0.87 -10.84 -1.58
C PHE A 49 -0.35 -11.68 -0.41
N ALA A 50 0.90 -12.14 -0.46
CA ALA A 50 1.46 -12.83 0.70
C ALA A 50 1.67 -11.86 1.86
N GLU A 51 1.30 -12.31 3.05
CA GLU A 51 1.36 -11.54 4.28
C GLU A 51 2.78 -11.57 4.87
N TYR A 52 3.78 -11.17 4.07
CA TYR A 52 5.15 -11.03 4.56
C TYR A 52 5.24 -9.89 5.55
N PRO A 53 5.77 -10.13 6.75
CA PRO A 53 5.86 -9.07 7.76
C PRO A 53 6.77 -7.94 7.28
N GLY A 54 6.29 -6.73 7.46
CA GLY A 54 7.02 -5.52 7.05
C GLY A 54 6.24 -4.25 7.33
N VAL A 55 6.86 -3.13 7.01
CA VAL A 55 6.26 -1.81 7.12
C VAL A 55 6.53 -1.04 5.84
N VAL A 56 5.50 -0.41 5.30
CA VAL A 56 5.62 0.54 4.18
C VAL A 56 5.72 1.95 4.75
N LEU A 57 6.72 2.69 4.33
CA LEU A 57 6.95 4.07 4.74
C LEU A 57 6.92 4.99 3.52
N GLN A 58 6.20 6.08 3.63
CA GLN A 58 6.32 7.21 2.72
C GLN A 58 7.31 8.21 3.28
N VAL A 59 8.33 8.53 2.50
CA VAL A 59 9.41 9.43 2.89
C VAL A 59 9.50 10.57 1.87
N ARG A 60 9.84 11.78 2.32
CA ARG A 60 10.10 12.91 1.43
C ARG A 60 11.22 12.58 0.46
N ALA A 61 11.05 12.94 -0.81
CA ALA A 61 12.01 12.65 -1.88
C ALA A 61 13.42 13.20 -1.58
N ASP A 62 13.51 14.39 -0.99
CA ASP A 62 14.77 15.03 -0.61
C ASP A 62 15.47 14.35 0.61
N ARG A 63 14.81 13.42 1.26
CA ARG A 63 15.30 12.71 2.46
C ARG A 63 15.49 11.20 2.26
N ILE A 64 15.25 10.70 1.05
CA ILE A 64 15.27 9.25 0.79
C ILE A 64 16.63 8.62 1.09
N HIS A 65 17.73 9.27 0.68
CA HIS A 65 19.08 8.75 0.92
C HIS A 65 19.43 8.72 2.42
N GLN A 66 18.98 9.74 3.17
CA GLN A 66 19.17 9.77 4.62
C GLN A 66 18.39 8.65 5.30
N ALA A 67 17.13 8.42 4.88
CA ALA A 67 16.30 7.35 5.44
C ALA A 67 16.91 5.98 5.17
N LEU A 68 17.33 5.72 3.94
CA LEU A 68 17.97 4.45 3.55
C LEU A 68 19.28 4.22 4.32
N GLY A 69 20.11 5.26 4.48
CA GLY A 69 21.34 5.18 5.26
C GLY A 69 21.10 4.79 6.71
N MET A 70 20.13 5.45 7.38
CA MET A 70 19.77 5.14 8.76
C MET A 70 19.27 3.69 8.93
N LEU A 71 18.43 3.22 8.01
CA LEU A 71 17.91 1.85 8.07
C LEU A 71 19.02 0.82 7.82
N LEU A 72 19.95 1.10 6.91
CA LEU A 72 21.09 0.26 6.64
C LEU A 72 22.07 0.16 7.85
N GLU A 73 22.29 1.27 8.56
CA GLU A 73 23.10 1.29 9.79
C GLU A 73 22.54 0.39 10.90
N HIS A 74 21.24 0.10 10.85
CA HIS A 74 20.54 -0.77 11.78
C HIS A 74 20.22 -2.17 11.21
N ASP A 75 20.88 -2.58 10.12
CA ASP A 75 20.65 -3.86 9.43
C ASP A 75 19.19 -4.12 9.00
N VAL A 76 18.41 -3.06 8.78
CA VAL A 76 17.03 -3.19 8.31
C VAL A 76 17.02 -3.37 6.80
N LYS A 77 16.53 -4.51 6.33
CA LYS A 77 16.33 -4.76 4.89
C LYS A 77 15.27 -3.80 4.34
N THR A 78 15.66 -2.99 3.39
CA THR A 78 14.79 -2.00 2.75
C THR A 78 14.77 -2.15 1.24
N ARG A 79 13.62 -1.80 0.64
CA ARG A 79 13.43 -1.74 -0.81
C ARG A 79 12.66 -0.47 -1.16
N LEU A 80 13.03 0.14 -2.26
CA LEU A 80 12.25 1.21 -2.86
C LEU A 80 11.10 0.60 -3.65
N LEU A 81 9.87 0.74 -3.17
CA LEU A 81 8.70 0.19 -3.84
C LEU A 81 8.27 1.03 -5.04
N GLY A 82 8.29 2.34 -4.91
CA GLY A 82 7.77 3.22 -5.94
C GLY A 82 7.64 4.66 -5.47
N THR A 83 6.79 5.41 -6.14
CA THR A 83 6.53 6.82 -5.84
C THR A 83 5.04 7.12 -5.80
N PRO A 84 4.59 8.05 -4.96
CA PRO A 84 3.25 8.62 -5.07
C PRO A 84 3.03 9.24 -6.45
N CYS A 85 1.79 9.20 -6.95
CA CYS A 85 1.39 9.80 -8.22
C CYS A 85 0.01 10.46 -8.09
N GLU A 86 -0.36 11.27 -9.08
CA GLU A 86 -1.65 11.95 -9.09
C GLU A 86 -2.81 11.01 -9.46
N GLU A 87 -2.53 9.96 -10.19
CA GLU A 87 -3.52 8.96 -10.59
C GLU A 87 -4.11 8.26 -9.36
N ARG A 88 -5.43 8.11 -9.31
CA ARG A 88 -6.14 7.45 -8.20
C ARG A 88 -6.11 5.93 -8.34
N ALA A 89 -4.92 5.37 -8.44
CA ALA A 89 -4.69 3.94 -8.59
C ALA A 89 -3.36 3.50 -7.96
N ILE A 90 -3.27 2.22 -7.61
CA ILE A 90 -1.99 1.55 -7.40
C ILE A 90 -1.58 0.95 -8.73
N ARG A 91 -0.65 1.59 -9.40
CA ARG A 91 -0.15 1.14 -10.70
C ARG A 91 1.07 0.26 -10.53
N VAL A 92 0.97 -0.97 -10.98
CA VAL A 92 2.07 -1.96 -10.95
C VAL A 92 2.90 -1.85 -12.22
N ASP A 93 2.23 -1.84 -13.38
CA ASP A 93 2.83 -1.64 -14.70
C ASP A 93 1.78 -1.06 -15.66
N GLU A 94 2.05 -1.08 -16.96
CA GLU A 94 1.10 -0.55 -17.97
C GLU A 94 -0.18 -1.39 -18.09
N ALA A 95 -0.12 -2.68 -17.78
CA ALA A 95 -1.26 -3.61 -17.92
C ALA A 95 -2.01 -3.83 -16.59
N LEU A 96 -1.34 -3.64 -15.44
CA LEU A 96 -1.89 -3.97 -14.13
C LEU A 96 -1.96 -2.74 -13.23
N SER A 97 -3.17 -2.33 -12.93
CA SER A 97 -3.47 -1.28 -11.97
C SER A 97 -4.71 -1.62 -11.14
N PHE A 98 -4.76 -1.06 -9.94
CA PHE A 98 -5.87 -1.26 -8.99
C PHE A 98 -6.51 0.09 -8.69
N ASP A 99 -7.78 0.23 -9.01
CA ASP A 99 -8.57 1.45 -8.76
C ASP A 99 -8.83 1.62 -7.26
N ILE A 100 -8.33 2.70 -6.68
CA ILE A 100 -8.42 2.94 -5.23
C ILE A 100 -9.86 3.16 -4.80
N GLU A 101 -10.66 3.90 -5.59
CA GLU A 101 -12.05 4.19 -5.23
C GLU A 101 -12.90 2.91 -5.17
N MET A 102 -12.75 2.05 -6.18
CA MET A 102 -13.45 0.77 -6.22
C MET A 102 -13.11 -0.10 -5.01
N PHE A 103 -11.82 -0.20 -4.66
CA PHE A 103 -11.39 -1.01 -3.52
C PHE A 103 -11.75 -0.39 -2.18
N ARG A 104 -11.74 0.94 -2.08
CA ARG A 104 -12.22 1.65 -0.88
C ARG A 104 -13.71 1.38 -0.65
N ASP A 105 -14.54 1.48 -1.68
CA ASP A 105 -15.97 1.23 -1.58
C ASP A 105 -16.25 -0.23 -1.18
N LEU A 106 -15.50 -1.17 -1.73
CA LEU A 106 -15.59 -2.58 -1.36
C LEU A 106 -15.19 -2.81 0.11
N TRP A 107 -14.14 -2.16 0.58
CA TRP A 107 -13.64 -2.23 1.95
C TRP A 107 -14.67 -1.66 2.95
N PHE A 108 -15.22 -0.49 2.67
CA PHE A 108 -16.27 0.13 3.50
C PHE A 108 -17.56 -0.65 3.52
N ARG A 109 -17.94 -1.28 2.41
CA ARG A 109 -19.21 -2.00 2.28
C ARG A 109 -19.37 -3.09 3.33
N THR A 110 -18.33 -3.84 3.64
CA THR A 110 -18.38 -4.92 4.63
C THR A 110 -18.67 -4.37 6.03
N SER A 111 -17.92 -3.34 6.45
CA SER A 111 -18.12 -2.67 7.74
C SER A 111 -19.51 -2.02 7.83
N TYR A 112 -19.95 -1.36 6.78
CA TYR A 112 -21.27 -0.75 6.70
C TYR A 112 -22.40 -1.78 6.82
N LEU A 113 -22.31 -2.91 6.14
CA LEU A 113 -23.32 -3.97 6.22
C LEU A 113 -23.36 -4.63 7.61
N MET A 114 -22.22 -4.76 8.27
CA MET A 114 -22.14 -5.25 9.65
C MET A 114 -22.79 -4.25 10.62
N ASP A 115 -22.50 -2.97 10.49
CA ASP A 115 -23.03 -1.91 11.32
C ASP A 115 -24.57 -1.83 11.23
N ILE A 116 -25.13 -1.85 10.01
CA ILE A 116 -26.59 -1.89 9.80
C ILE A 116 -27.23 -3.10 10.49
N ARG A 117 -26.59 -4.26 10.42
CA ARG A 117 -27.13 -5.48 11.06
C ARG A 117 -27.09 -5.42 12.57
N GLN A 118 -26.09 -4.76 13.14
CA GLN A 118 -25.92 -4.62 14.58
C GLN A 118 -26.82 -3.52 15.17
N CYS A 119 -26.95 -2.40 14.48
CA CYS A 119 -27.72 -1.25 14.96
C CYS A 119 -29.22 -1.35 14.69
N GLY A 120 -29.64 -2.29 13.84
CA GLY A 120 -31.03 -2.44 13.41
C GLY A 120 -31.53 -1.30 12.53
N PRO A 121 -32.76 -1.39 12.00
CA PRO A 121 -33.30 -0.31 11.18
C PRO A 121 -33.48 0.93 12.04
N VAL A 122 -32.92 2.05 11.62
CA VAL A 122 -33.17 3.36 12.21
C VAL A 122 -34.68 3.61 12.07
N LYS A 123 -35.38 3.72 13.20
CA LYS A 123 -36.80 4.05 13.23
C LYS A 123 -37.03 5.52 12.92
#